data_807fd9d4ea477a1cadf6b30c364ce006
#
_entry.id   807fd9d4ea477a1cadf6b30c364ce006
#
_cell.length_a   1.000
_cell.length_b   1.000
_cell.length_c   1.000
_cell.angle_alpha   90.00
_cell.angle_beta   90.00
_cell.angle_gamma   90.00
#
_symmetry.space_group_name_H-M   'P 1'
#
loop_
_entity.id
_entity.type
_entity.pdbx_description
1 polymer ?
#
loop_
_entity_poly.entity_id
_entity_poly.type
_entity_poly.pdbx_seq_one_letter_code
_entity_poly.pdbx_strand_id
1 'polypeptide(L)'
;MKITATLSDAFLDGEYDTEFAADWGYLTHQERAVIAEFMHNVGNGYALRGKNKPSWVYDDYETIPGTSGYEAENYWHYHCGPTWNNAPFKSQTIDLKFNPGGMQSNECIHYAKISSTTIVIVGYSRNHIPFLKSEDLQNPFFN
;
A
#
# COMPACT_ATOMS: atom_id res chain seq x y z
N MET A 1 2.24 -0.09 -18.84
CA MET A 1 3.43 -0.88 -18.41
C MET A 1 2.98 -2.04 -17.53
N LYS A 2 3.56 -3.21 -17.70
CA LYS A 2 3.27 -4.37 -16.85
C LYS A 2 4.25 -4.40 -15.69
N ILE A 3 3.70 -4.56 -14.47
CA ILE A 3 4.48 -4.57 -13.24
C ILE A 3 4.30 -5.94 -12.57
N THR A 4 5.41 -6.62 -12.29
CA THR A 4 5.39 -7.88 -11.57
C THR A 4 5.25 -7.61 -10.08
N ALA A 5 4.20 -8.16 -9.45
CA ALA A 5 3.94 -8.01 -8.03
C ALA A 5 4.04 -9.38 -7.35
N THR A 6 4.80 -9.43 -6.26
CA THR A 6 4.93 -10.62 -5.41
C THR A 6 4.67 -10.25 -3.96
N LEU A 7 4.44 -11.27 -3.11
CA LEU A 7 4.33 -11.08 -1.66
C LEU A 7 5.71 -11.30 -1.03
N SER A 8 6.09 -10.45 -0.06
CA SER A 8 7.32 -10.70 0.71
C SER A 8 7.14 -11.92 1.60
N ASP A 9 8.23 -12.62 1.90
CA ASP A 9 8.21 -13.75 2.83
C ASP A 9 7.71 -13.33 4.21
N ALA A 10 8.15 -12.16 4.68
CA ALA A 10 7.73 -11.63 5.98
C ALA A 10 6.22 -11.38 6.05
N PHE A 11 5.60 -10.91 4.96
CA PHE A 11 4.16 -10.72 4.88
C PHE A 11 3.41 -12.05 4.78
N LEU A 12 3.90 -12.95 3.92
CA LEU A 12 3.26 -14.24 3.66
C LEU A 12 3.27 -15.14 4.90
N ASP A 13 4.38 -15.19 5.62
CA ASP A 13 4.61 -16.08 6.74
C ASP A 13 4.57 -15.38 8.11
N GLY A 14 4.36 -14.05 8.13
CA GLY A 14 4.40 -13.24 9.34
C GLY A 14 3.23 -13.49 10.28
N GLU A 15 3.39 -13.03 11.51
CA GLU A 15 2.44 -13.25 12.60
C GLU A 15 1.84 -11.95 13.15
N TYR A 16 2.01 -10.82 12.45
CA TYR A 16 1.42 -9.56 12.88
C TYR A 16 -0.07 -9.50 12.54
N ASP A 17 -0.86 -9.12 13.55
CA ASP A 17 -2.29 -8.81 13.41
C ASP A 17 -2.55 -7.60 14.30
N THR A 18 -2.08 -6.44 13.85
CA THR A 18 -2.14 -5.19 14.61
C THR A 18 -3.22 -4.27 14.05
N GLU A 19 -3.56 -3.24 14.81
CA GLU A 19 -4.52 -2.23 14.35
C GLU A 19 -4.02 -1.51 13.08
N PHE A 20 -2.70 -1.33 12.94
CA PHE A 20 -2.12 -0.69 11.77
C PHE A 20 -2.02 -1.63 10.58
N ALA A 21 -1.50 -2.85 10.77
CA ALA A 21 -1.26 -3.78 9.67
C ALA A 21 -1.40 -5.22 10.12
N ALA A 22 -1.85 -6.07 9.20
CA ALA A 22 -1.98 -7.51 9.42
C ALA A 22 -1.26 -8.26 8.31
N ASP A 23 -0.61 -9.36 8.68
CA ASP A 23 0.04 -10.26 7.74
C ASP A 23 -0.96 -11.18 7.05
N TRP A 24 -0.55 -11.77 5.94
CA TRP A 24 -1.39 -12.56 5.04
C TRP A 24 -2.21 -13.63 5.77
N GLY A 25 -1.61 -14.34 6.73
CA GLY A 25 -2.27 -15.42 7.46
C GLY A 25 -3.49 -14.99 8.25
N TYR A 26 -3.59 -13.70 8.61
CA TYR A 26 -4.69 -13.16 9.40
C TYR A 26 -5.76 -12.47 8.56
N LEU A 27 -5.57 -12.41 7.24
CA LEU A 27 -6.51 -11.76 6.35
C LEU A 27 -7.68 -12.68 6.01
N THR A 28 -8.85 -12.09 5.81
CA THR A 28 -10.02 -12.81 5.33
C THR A 28 -9.85 -13.20 3.87
N HIS A 29 -10.70 -14.12 3.40
CA HIS A 29 -10.71 -14.51 2.00
C HIS A 29 -10.94 -13.31 1.07
N GLN A 30 -11.86 -12.42 1.43
CA GLN A 30 -12.13 -11.21 0.65
C GLN A 30 -10.94 -10.24 0.62
N GLU A 31 -10.25 -10.09 1.74
CA GLU A 31 -9.06 -9.23 1.81
C GLU A 31 -7.94 -9.77 0.92
N ARG A 32 -7.72 -11.09 0.95
CA ARG A 32 -6.75 -11.73 0.06
C ARG A 32 -7.13 -11.60 -1.40
N ALA A 33 -8.42 -11.67 -1.71
CA ALA A 33 -8.92 -11.49 -3.08
C ALA A 33 -8.65 -10.07 -3.60
N VAL A 34 -8.78 -9.06 -2.75
CA VAL A 34 -8.46 -7.66 -3.11
C VAL A 34 -6.98 -7.52 -3.46
N ILE A 35 -6.10 -8.15 -2.68
CA ILE A 35 -4.66 -8.14 -2.96
C ILE A 35 -4.37 -8.86 -4.29
N ALA A 36 -4.98 -10.01 -4.50
CA ALA A 36 -4.80 -10.76 -5.75
C ALA A 36 -5.28 -9.97 -6.97
N GLU A 37 -6.40 -9.25 -6.85
CA GLU A 37 -6.91 -8.39 -7.92
C GLU A 37 -5.94 -7.24 -8.22
N PHE A 38 -5.39 -6.61 -7.17
CA PHE A 38 -4.37 -5.58 -7.34
C PHE A 38 -3.16 -6.13 -8.10
N MET A 39 -2.66 -7.31 -7.71
CA MET A 39 -1.51 -7.95 -8.39
C MET A 39 -1.83 -8.24 -9.86
N HIS A 40 -3.03 -8.74 -10.13
CA HIS A 40 -3.49 -9.03 -11.49
C HIS A 40 -3.54 -7.75 -12.33
N ASN A 41 -4.11 -6.67 -11.78
CA ASN A 41 -4.29 -5.41 -12.50
C ASN A 41 -2.95 -4.75 -12.82
N VAL A 42 -2.02 -4.69 -11.86
CA VAL A 42 -0.69 -4.12 -12.14
C VAL A 42 0.10 -5.02 -13.09
N GLY A 43 -0.09 -6.33 -13.02
CA GLY A 43 0.54 -7.29 -13.92
C GLY A 43 0.07 -7.16 -15.36
N ASN A 44 -1.12 -6.61 -15.58
CA ASN A 44 -1.67 -6.37 -16.92
C ASN A 44 -1.52 -4.91 -17.37
N GLY A 45 -0.97 -4.04 -16.54
CA GLY A 45 -0.81 -2.62 -16.85
C GLY A 45 -2.12 -1.85 -16.84
N TYR A 46 -3.14 -2.33 -16.13
CA TYR A 46 -4.43 -1.66 -16.06
C TYR A 46 -4.38 -0.45 -15.14
N ALA A 47 -5.15 0.59 -15.48
CA ALA A 47 -5.32 1.74 -14.62
C ALA A 47 -6.13 1.35 -13.37
N LEU A 48 -5.78 1.96 -12.23
CA LEU A 48 -6.40 1.69 -10.93
C LEU A 48 -7.12 2.94 -10.44
N ARG A 49 -8.21 2.75 -9.69
CA ARG A 49 -9.02 3.88 -9.18
C ARG A 49 -8.46 4.50 -7.91
N GLY A 50 -7.70 3.75 -7.14
CA GLY A 50 -7.27 4.16 -5.81
C GLY A 50 -6.14 5.18 -5.83
N LYS A 51 -6.09 5.97 -4.76
CA LYS A 51 -4.99 6.88 -4.47
C LYS A 51 -3.73 6.08 -4.21
N ASN A 52 -2.59 6.55 -4.74
CA ASN A 52 -1.31 5.86 -4.62
C ASN A 52 -0.20 6.87 -4.33
N LYS A 53 0.59 6.61 -3.29
CA LYS A 53 1.64 7.57 -2.91
C LYS A 53 2.75 6.90 -2.09
N PRO A 54 3.95 7.52 -2.10
CA PRO A 54 5.01 7.14 -1.16
C PRO A 54 4.53 7.33 0.28
N SER A 55 4.94 6.42 1.17
CA SER A 55 4.48 6.45 2.57
C SER A 55 5.21 7.49 3.43
N TRP A 56 6.12 8.26 2.84
CA TRP A 56 6.88 9.31 3.55
C TRP A 56 6.52 10.73 3.12
N VAL A 57 5.45 10.91 2.31
CA VAL A 57 5.06 12.24 1.83
C VAL A 57 3.58 12.52 2.06
N TYR A 58 3.25 13.81 2.19
CA TYR A 58 1.88 14.30 2.12
C TYR A 58 1.40 14.36 0.65
N ASP A 59 0.13 14.72 0.46
CA ASP A 59 -0.45 14.80 -0.89
C ASP A 59 0.21 15.86 -1.78
N ASP A 60 0.87 16.86 -1.19
CA ASP A 60 1.65 17.89 -1.90
C ASP A 60 3.11 17.48 -2.13
N TYR A 61 3.46 16.25 -1.80
CA TYR A 61 4.80 15.67 -1.87
C TYR A 61 5.80 16.21 -0.84
N GLU A 62 5.34 16.99 0.15
CA GLU A 62 6.21 17.39 1.26
C GLU A 62 6.48 16.19 2.19
N THR A 63 7.69 16.12 2.71
CA THR A 63 8.12 15.01 3.57
C THR A 63 7.41 15.03 4.93
N ILE A 64 6.90 13.89 5.36
CA ILE A 64 6.31 13.71 6.68
C ILE A 64 7.42 13.41 7.69
N PRO A 65 7.53 14.17 8.81
CA PRO A 65 8.54 13.87 9.83
C PRO A 65 8.39 12.45 10.41
N GLY A 66 9.52 11.80 10.69
CA GLY A 66 9.52 10.48 11.33
C GLY A 66 9.25 9.32 10.39
N THR A 67 9.40 9.51 9.07
CA THR A 67 9.08 8.50 8.07
C THR A 67 10.28 8.10 7.20
N SER A 68 11.50 8.38 7.66
CA SER A 68 12.71 8.10 6.87
C SER A 68 12.91 6.61 6.56
N GLY A 69 12.39 5.72 7.40
CA GLY A 69 12.44 4.27 7.14
C GLY A 69 11.64 3.88 5.91
N TYR A 70 10.46 4.47 5.73
CA TYR A 70 9.66 4.23 4.52
C TYR A 70 10.40 4.68 3.26
N GLU A 71 11.03 5.84 3.32
CA GLU A 71 11.81 6.36 2.20
C GLU A 71 13.00 5.46 1.88
N ALA A 72 13.74 5.05 2.91
CA ALA A 72 14.91 4.17 2.75
C ALA A 72 14.56 2.84 2.08
N GLU A 73 13.39 2.28 2.40
CA GLU A 73 12.92 1.02 1.84
C GLU A 73 12.06 1.20 0.58
N ASN A 74 11.82 2.44 0.18
CA ASN A 74 10.93 2.80 -0.95
C ASN A 74 9.53 2.17 -0.79
N TYR A 75 8.94 2.28 0.41
CA TYR A 75 7.60 1.77 0.70
C TYR A 75 6.54 2.78 0.29
N TRP A 76 5.59 2.29 -0.48
CA TRP A 76 4.42 3.03 -0.96
C TRP A 76 3.16 2.39 -0.40
N HIS A 77 2.04 3.10 -0.47
CA HIS A 77 0.75 2.49 -0.18
C HIS A 77 -0.28 2.89 -1.22
N TYR A 78 -1.13 1.93 -1.54
CA TYR A 78 -2.23 2.07 -2.49
C TYR A 78 -3.56 1.84 -1.77
N HIS A 79 -4.49 2.78 -1.93
CA HIS A 79 -5.85 2.63 -1.40
C HIS A 79 -6.62 1.67 -2.28
N CYS A 80 -6.84 0.46 -1.80
CA CYS A 80 -7.32 -0.67 -2.62
C CYS A 80 -8.83 -0.94 -2.50
N GLY A 81 -9.52 -0.27 -1.59
CA GLY A 81 -10.92 -0.62 -1.30
C GLY A 81 -11.01 -1.87 -0.46
N PRO A 82 -12.22 -2.39 -0.23
CA PRO A 82 -13.50 -1.98 -0.85
C PRO A 82 -14.25 -0.83 -0.17
N THR A 83 -13.79 -0.34 0.99
CA THR A 83 -14.52 0.73 1.70
C THR A 83 -14.08 2.10 1.17
N TRP A 84 -14.62 2.47 0.01
CA TRP A 84 -14.31 3.73 -0.64
C TRP A 84 -15.08 4.88 0.02
N ASN A 85 -14.40 6.01 0.23
CA ASN A 85 -15.09 7.21 0.70
C ASN A 85 -15.72 7.97 -0.47
N ASN A 86 -16.54 8.99 -0.15
CA ASN A 86 -17.26 9.77 -1.15
C ASN A 86 -16.47 10.99 -1.66
N ALA A 87 -15.16 11.04 -1.42
CA ALA A 87 -14.34 12.13 -1.92
C ALA A 87 -14.30 12.12 -3.45
N PRO A 88 -14.20 13.29 -4.10
CA PRO A 88 -14.17 13.35 -5.55
C PRO A 88 -13.03 12.55 -6.13
N PHE A 89 -13.34 11.70 -7.11
CA PHE A 89 -12.36 10.96 -7.89
C PHE A 89 -11.86 11.88 -9.02
N LYS A 90 -10.59 12.23 -9.00
CA LYS A 90 -10.01 13.18 -9.94
C LYS A 90 -9.15 12.52 -11.01
N SER A 91 -8.52 11.41 -10.69
CA SER A 91 -7.58 10.76 -11.63
C SER A 91 -7.39 9.31 -11.26
N GLN A 92 -7.01 8.50 -12.26
CA GLN A 92 -6.62 7.11 -12.07
C GLN A 92 -5.13 7.00 -11.81
N THR A 93 -4.75 5.94 -11.07
CA THR A 93 -3.35 5.57 -10.87
C THR A 93 -2.90 4.73 -12.06
N ILE A 94 -1.86 5.18 -12.72
CA ILE A 94 -1.28 4.50 -13.90
C ILE A 94 0.18 4.17 -13.58
N ASP A 95 0.57 2.92 -13.82
CA ASP A 95 1.93 2.43 -13.60
C ASP A 95 2.45 2.67 -12.18
N LEU A 96 1.55 2.68 -11.19
CA LEU A 96 1.83 2.95 -9.77
C LEU A 96 2.60 4.25 -9.55
N LYS A 97 2.33 5.26 -10.37
CA LYS A 97 2.88 6.59 -10.17
C LYS A 97 2.19 7.29 -8.99
N PHE A 98 2.84 8.33 -8.49
CA PHE A 98 2.24 9.20 -7.47
C PHE A 98 0.92 9.75 -7.98
N ASN A 99 -0.16 9.47 -7.25
CA ASN A 99 -1.50 9.94 -7.63
C ASN A 99 -2.32 10.31 -6.39
N PRO A 100 -2.20 11.55 -5.90
CA PRO A 100 -3.00 12.01 -4.77
C PRO A 100 -4.46 12.26 -5.13
N GLY A 101 -4.80 12.28 -6.42
CA GLY A 101 -6.17 12.50 -6.90
C GLY A 101 -7.01 11.23 -7.04
N GLY A 102 -6.48 10.07 -6.70
CA GLY A 102 -7.24 8.82 -6.73
C GLY A 102 -8.25 8.71 -5.60
N MET A 103 -9.11 7.71 -5.68
CA MET A 103 -10.10 7.45 -4.64
C MET A 103 -9.43 7.00 -3.35
N GLN A 104 -9.94 7.47 -2.21
CA GLN A 104 -9.49 7.02 -0.90
C GLN A 104 -10.37 5.88 -0.42
N SER A 105 -9.75 4.91 0.25
CA SER A 105 -10.44 3.84 0.98
C SER A 105 -9.84 3.72 2.37
N ASN A 106 -10.56 3.02 3.28
CA ASN A 106 -10.01 2.70 4.58
C ASN A 106 -8.82 1.74 4.45
N GLU A 107 -8.90 0.82 3.51
CA GLU A 107 -7.91 -0.23 3.30
C GLU A 107 -6.76 0.26 2.43
N CYS A 108 -5.55 -0.23 2.74
CA CYS A 108 -4.34 0.06 1.96
C CYS A 108 -3.49 -1.19 1.77
N ILE A 109 -2.88 -1.31 0.60
CA ILE A 109 -1.82 -2.28 0.34
C ILE A 109 -0.50 -1.54 0.43
N HIS A 110 0.42 -2.05 1.28
CA HIS A 110 1.77 -1.52 1.41
C HIS A 110 2.73 -2.34 0.54
N TYR A 111 3.56 -1.66 -0.23
CA TYR A 111 4.49 -2.34 -1.13
C TYR A 111 5.79 -1.56 -1.27
N ALA A 112 6.87 -2.29 -1.58
CA ALA A 112 8.15 -1.71 -1.92
C ALA A 112 8.32 -1.67 -3.43
N LYS A 113 8.76 -0.55 -3.97
CA LYS A 113 9.19 -0.48 -5.38
C LYS A 113 10.64 -0.92 -5.47
N ILE A 114 10.85 -2.12 -6.03
CA ILE A 114 12.18 -2.67 -6.22
C ILE A 114 12.81 -2.12 -7.49
N SER A 115 12.01 -1.96 -8.53
CA SER A 115 12.41 -1.35 -9.81
C SER A 115 11.19 -0.71 -10.46
N SER A 116 11.34 -0.18 -11.67
CA SER A 116 10.22 0.39 -12.43
C SER A 116 9.19 -0.66 -12.84
N THR A 117 9.54 -1.96 -12.80
CA THR A 117 8.68 -3.06 -13.26
C THR A 117 8.44 -4.12 -12.21
N THR A 118 8.94 -3.95 -10.98
CA THR A 118 8.84 -4.98 -9.93
C THR A 118 8.48 -4.33 -8.59
N ILE A 119 7.42 -4.84 -7.96
CA ILE A 119 7.05 -4.46 -6.60
C ILE A 119 6.94 -5.69 -5.72
N VAL A 120 7.13 -5.50 -4.42
CA VAL A 120 6.94 -6.55 -3.41
C VAL A 120 5.95 -6.02 -2.38
N ILE A 121 4.84 -6.74 -2.20
CA ILE A 121 3.82 -6.38 -1.21
C ILE A 121 4.33 -6.80 0.16
N VAL A 122 4.36 -5.83 1.09
CA VAL A 122 4.94 -6.03 2.43
C VAL A 122 3.89 -5.99 3.54
N GLY A 123 2.66 -5.55 3.25
CA GLY A 123 1.63 -5.48 4.28
C GLY A 123 0.28 -5.04 3.76
N TYR A 124 -0.71 -5.16 4.63
CA TYR A 124 -2.09 -4.77 4.37
C TYR A 124 -2.66 -4.10 5.61
N SER A 125 -3.26 -2.94 5.45
CA SER A 125 -3.97 -2.23 6.51
C SER A 125 -5.46 -2.22 6.22
N ARG A 126 -6.27 -2.62 7.22
CA ARG A 126 -7.73 -2.51 7.12
C ARG A 126 -8.19 -1.07 7.28
N ASN A 127 -7.38 -0.26 7.95
CA ASN A 127 -7.64 1.16 8.16
C ASN A 127 -6.38 1.96 7.85
N HIS A 128 -6.54 3.02 7.06
CA HIS A 128 -5.45 3.94 6.76
C HIS A 128 -5.00 4.72 8.00
N ILE A 129 -5.90 4.99 8.92
CA ILE A 129 -5.66 5.74 10.15
C ILE A 129 -5.88 4.82 11.35
N PRO A 130 -4.97 4.73 12.33
CA PRO A 130 -3.70 5.48 12.41
C PRO A 130 -2.63 4.91 11.46
N PHE A 131 -1.90 5.79 10.79
CA PHE A 131 -0.77 5.41 9.93
C PHE A 131 0.52 5.60 10.72
N LEU A 132 1.13 4.51 11.15
CA LEU A 132 2.29 4.57 12.02
C LEU A 132 3.53 5.09 11.27
N LYS A 133 4.30 5.94 11.93
CA LYS A 133 5.58 6.42 11.41
C LYS A 133 6.62 5.30 11.46
N SER A 134 7.65 5.38 10.62
CA SER A 134 8.70 4.36 10.61
C SER A 134 9.51 4.32 11.91
N GLU A 135 9.61 5.43 12.62
CA GLU A 135 10.29 5.49 13.92
C GLU A 135 9.45 4.95 15.09
N ASP A 136 8.17 4.67 14.88
CA ASP A 136 7.28 4.12 15.91
C ASP A 136 7.70 2.68 16.22
N LEU A 137 7.96 2.40 17.51
CA LEU A 137 8.41 1.07 17.94
C LEU A 137 7.35 -0.01 17.72
N GLN A 138 6.09 0.35 17.54
CA GLN A 138 5.00 -0.59 17.30
C GLN A 138 4.74 -0.84 15.82
N ASN A 139 5.48 -0.17 14.93
CA ASN A 139 5.34 -0.40 13.50
C ASN A 139 5.96 -1.73 13.10
N PRO A 140 5.14 -2.73 12.67
CA PRO A 140 5.64 -4.07 12.37
C PRO A 140 6.56 -4.11 11.15
N PHE A 141 6.55 -3.11 10.30
CA PHE A 141 7.42 -3.08 9.12
C PHE A 141 8.89 -2.82 9.48
N PHE A 142 9.16 -2.28 10.67
CA PHE A 142 10.50 -1.85 11.07
C PHE A 142 10.95 -2.44 12.41
N ASN A 143 10.17 -3.33 13.02
CA ASN A 143 10.49 -3.87 14.35
C ASN A 143 10.22 -5.37 14.46
#